data_82079bc47455b4ad13c0ba4370c1e247
#
_entry.id   82079bc47455b4ad13c0ba4370c1e247
#
_cell.length_a   1.000
_cell.length_b   1.000
_cell.length_c   1.000
_cell.angle_alpha   90.00
_cell.angle_beta   90.00
_cell.angle_gamma   90.00
#
_symmetry.space_group_name_H-M   'P 1'
#
loop_
_entity.id
_entity.type
_entity.pdbx_description
1 polymer ?
#
loop_
_entity_poly.entity_id
_entity_poly.type
_entity_poly.pdbx_seq_one_letter_code
_entity_poly.pdbx_strand_id
1 'polypeptide(L)' 'MKEYTINVYNVNTLETIDTFVAEFENVTDLCDFMDTELHNYDDKYTNLDYKIAG' A
#
# COMPACT_ATOMS: atom_id res chain seq x y z
N MET A 1 -17.74 5.85 4.29
CA MET A 1 -16.36 5.48 3.96
C MET A 1 -16.34 4.53 2.78
N LYS A 2 -15.26 4.57 2.03
CA LYS A 2 -15.08 3.73 0.85
C LYS A 2 -14.10 2.61 1.13
N GLU A 3 -14.37 1.44 0.61
CA GLU A 3 -13.49 0.30 0.73
C GLU A 3 -12.53 0.26 -0.46
N TYR A 4 -11.24 0.10 -0.15
CA TYR A 4 -10.18 0.05 -1.16
C TYR A 4 -9.40 -1.25 -1.01
N THR A 5 -9.06 -1.86 -2.13
CA THR A 5 -8.14 -3.00 -2.16
C THR A 5 -6.74 -2.48 -2.51
N ILE A 6 -5.79 -2.76 -1.65
CA ILE A 6 -4.43 -2.23 -1.78
C ILE A 6 -3.47 -3.38 -2.00
N ASN A 7 -2.65 -3.27 -3.06
CA ASN A 7 -1.61 -4.23 -3.38
C ASN A 7 -0.25 -3.59 -3.13
N VAL A 8 0.53 -4.19 -2.24
CA VAL A 8 1.91 -3.76 -1.98
C VAL A 8 2.83 -4.63 -2.81
N TYR A 9 3.72 -4.01 -3.56
CA TYR A 9 4.57 -4.72 -4.49
C TYR A 9 6.00 -4.22 -4.46
N ASN A 10 6.92 -5.05 -4.93
CA ASN A 10 8.32 -4.69 -5.07
C ASN A 10 8.53 -3.99 -6.41
N VAL A 11 9.08 -2.77 -6.39
CA VAL A 11 9.24 -1.97 -7.61
C VAL A 11 10.27 -2.52 -8.58
N ASN A 12 11.20 -3.32 -8.08
CA ASN A 12 12.24 -3.91 -8.94
C ASN A 12 11.77 -5.17 -9.66
N THR A 13 10.99 -6.00 -8.99
CA THR A 13 10.51 -7.27 -9.54
C THR A 13 9.08 -7.20 -10.01
N LEU A 14 8.33 -6.18 -9.59
CA LEU A 14 6.89 -6.01 -9.82
C LEU A 14 6.07 -7.13 -9.20
N GLU A 15 6.63 -7.83 -8.24
CA GLU A 15 5.93 -8.91 -7.55
C GLU A 15 5.10 -8.34 -6.39
N THR A 16 3.83 -8.73 -6.33
CA THR A 16 2.95 -8.36 -5.23
C THR A 16 3.33 -9.17 -4.00
N ILE A 17 3.68 -8.47 -2.92
CA ILE A 17 4.09 -9.14 -1.68
C ILE A 17 2.97 -9.18 -0.64
N ASP A 18 1.98 -8.29 -0.76
CA ASP A 18 0.87 -8.26 0.18
C ASP A 18 -0.36 -7.64 -0.49
N THR A 19 -1.53 -8.06 -0.03
CA THR A 19 -2.80 -7.51 -0.50
C THR A 19 -3.74 -7.43 0.70
N PHE A 20 -4.38 -6.28 0.89
CA PHE A 20 -5.34 -6.13 1.96
C PHE A 20 -6.43 -5.14 1.57
N VAL A 21 -7.54 -5.17 2.32
CA VAL A 21 -8.66 -4.27 2.11
C VAL A 21 -8.79 -3.37 3.32
N ALA A 22 -8.99 -2.08 3.09
CA ALA A 22 -9.17 -1.10 4.16
C ALA A 22 -10.18 -0.04 3.71
N GLU A 23 -10.80 0.61 4.70
CA GLU A 23 -11.78 1.66 4.45
C GLU A 23 -11.19 3.03 4.77
N PHE A 24 -11.40 3.98 3.87
CA PHE A 24 -10.97 5.36 4.03
C PHE A 24 -12.05 6.29 3.51
N GLU A 25 -12.08 7.52 4.01
CA GLU A 25 -13.03 8.53 3.53
C GLU A 25 -12.70 8.96 2.11
N ASN A 26 -11.42 9.05 1.79
CA ASN A 26 -10.96 9.45 0.47
C ASN A 26 -9.56 8.92 0.19
N VAL A 27 -9.07 9.14 -1.03
CA VAL A 27 -7.76 8.66 -1.46
C VAL A 27 -6.62 9.35 -0.69
N THR A 28 -6.81 10.60 -0.30
CA THR A 28 -5.79 11.33 0.46
C THR A 28 -5.50 10.64 1.79
N ASP A 29 -6.55 10.23 2.51
CA ASP A 29 -6.39 9.51 3.77
C ASP A 29 -5.69 8.16 3.55
N LEU A 30 -6.03 7.47 2.47
CA LEU A 30 -5.37 6.23 2.10
C LEU A 30 -3.88 6.44 1.86
N CYS A 31 -3.53 7.48 1.12
CA CYS A 31 -2.13 7.79 0.82
C CYS A 31 -1.33 8.08 2.08
N ASP A 32 -1.91 8.83 3.01
CA ASP A 32 -1.26 9.13 4.29
C ASP A 32 -1.03 7.85 5.10
N PHE A 33 -2.01 6.96 5.13
CA PHE A 33 -1.89 5.68 5.81
C PHE A 33 -0.80 4.83 5.18
N MET A 34 -0.77 4.73 3.86
CA MET A 34 0.21 3.90 3.17
C MET A 34 1.63 4.43 3.30
N ASP A 35 1.78 5.74 3.38
CA ASP A 35 3.08 6.35 3.63
C ASP A 35 3.68 5.83 4.94
N THR A 36 2.86 5.75 5.98
CA THR A 36 3.27 5.20 7.27
C THR A 36 3.51 3.69 7.19
N GLU A 37 2.61 2.98 6.52
CA GLU A 37 2.72 1.52 6.40
C GLU A 37 3.98 1.09 5.65
N LEU A 38 4.31 1.78 4.56
CA LEU A 38 5.53 1.46 3.81
C LEU A 38 6.79 1.69 4.65
N HIS A 39 6.77 2.65 5.54
CA HIS A 39 7.85 2.88 6.49
C HIS A 39 8.05 1.68 7.42
N ASN A 40 6.96 1.00 7.79
CA ASN A 40 7.05 -0.18 8.65
C ASN A 40 7.68 -1.37 7.95
N TYR A 41 7.58 -1.43 6.62
CA TYR A 41 8.25 -2.47 5.83
C TYR A 41 9.72 -2.15 5.56
N ASP A 42 10.13 -0.92 5.78
CA ASP A 42 11.38 -0.36 5.27
C ASP A 42 12.65 -1.08 5.73
N ASP A 43 12.66 -1.65 6.92
CA ASP A 43 13.82 -2.35 7.46
C ASP A 43 14.27 -3.54 6.59
N LYS A 44 13.36 -4.13 5.86
CA LYS A 44 13.62 -5.32 5.04
C LYS A 44 13.35 -5.12 3.57
N TYR A 45 12.53 -4.12 3.21
CA TYR A 45 12.02 -3.95 1.86
C TYR A 45 12.07 -2.48 1.49
N THR A 46 13.23 -2.03 1.05
CA THR A 46 13.44 -0.61 0.72
C THR A 46 12.85 -0.20 -0.62
N ASN A 47 12.41 -1.16 -1.43
CA ASN A 47 11.92 -0.89 -2.78
C ASN A 47 10.46 -1.30 -2.92
N LEU A 48 9.63 -0.85 -1.99
CA LEU A 48 8.21 -1.17 -2.01
C LEU A 48 7.38 0.04 -2.41
N ASP A 49 6.29 -0.25 -3.09
CA ASP A 49 5.27 0.72 -3.42
C ASP A 49 3.91 0.02 -3.35
N TYR A 50 2.85 0.74 -3.59
CA TYR A 50 1.52 0.18 -3.55
C TYR A 50 0.67 0.71 -4.70
N LYS A 51 -0.40 -0.02 -5.00
CA LYS A 51 -1.39 0.44 -5.95
C LYS A 51 -2.79 0.08 -5.45
N ILE A 52 -3.76 0.87 -5.88
CA ILE A 52 -5.16 0.68 -5.51
C ILE A 52 -5.83 -0.12 -6.62
N ALA A 53 -6.36 -1.28 -6.28
CA ALA A 53 -6.97 -2.18 -7.26
C ALA A 53 -8.49 -2.07 -7.34
N GLY A 54 -9.09 -1.37 -6.42
CA GLY A 54 -10.54 -1.29 -6.47
C GLY A 54 -11.15 -0.02 -5.95
#